data_e5586b53609bdc7ddfd75b6ab9272d71
#
_entry.id   e5586b53609bdc7ddfd75b6ab9272d71
#
_cell.length_a   1.000
_cell.length_b   1.000
_cell.length_c   1.000
_cell.angle_alpha   90.00
_cell.angle_beta   90.00
_cell.angle_gamma   90.00
#
_symmetry.space_group_name_H-M   'P 1'
#
loop_
_entity.id
_entity.type
_entity.pdbx_description
1 polymer ?
#
loop_
_entity_poly.entity_id
_entity_poly.type
_entity_poly.pdbx_seq_one_letter_code
_entity_poly.pdbx_strand_id
1 'polypeptide(L)'
;MMDLDLTLSMKEYTPESAMAPSPVREGKRKRGQTGEEDEEENRGKENTCPIEAVSSFSEKSTPLRKVRGQSRGGQTRLFLQGEGQGGAALAPQNTPPQRGKGRPAKTPTTQTAPLVNPSGRWGQSLCPIDPQTAILIGGQGSRMHFCKDPMWKLCTEDMSWVPAETLAEGPTPEARIGHTATYDPDSKRIFVFGGSKNKKWFNDVHILDTQSWKWSTVEAQGKVPPLTYHSCSMFRGELFVLGGVFPRPHPEPDGCSDSLYIFDPHLSIWYQPIVTGDRPAPRSGHSACVIQGKIYVFGGWDTPLCFNDMYMLDLGLMEFSSVQTNGSPPSPRSWHGCVLLSDSTFVVHGGYNGNQALNDTFTFNTDTNTWTELVHPQLSVPRAGHSIITMALANQNLSFKDDGNERNSDRTPKTLLVFGGGDNEGTFYSDLTTLTVAELLDQN
;
A
#
# COMPACT_ATOMS: atom_id res chain seq x y z
N MET A 1 6.59 13.18 20.58
CA MET A 1 5.68 12.02 20.47
C MET A 1 4.65 12.42 19.43
N MET A 2 5.02 12.39 18.14
CA MET A 2 4.09 12.66 17.03
C MET A 2 3.51 11.31 16.60
N ASP A 3 2.25 11.11 16.97
CA ASP A 3 1.46 10.03 16.41
C ASP A 3 1.18 10.41 14.96
N LEU A 4 1.88 9.76 14.04
CA LEU A 4 1.57 9.86 12.62
C LEU A 4 0.29 9.10 12.34
N ASP A 5 -0.81 9.74 12.67
CA ASP A 5 -2.08 9.50 12.04
C ASP A 5 -2.00 10.20 10.68
N LEU A 6 -1.63 9.44 9.64
CA LEU A 6 -1.47 9.97 8.29
C LEU A 6 -2.73 10.66 7.77
N THR A 7 -3.89 10.31 8.32
CA THR A 7 -5.17 10.96 8.00
C THR A 7 -5.38 12.27 8.76
N LEU A 8 -4.84 12.41 9.99
CA LEU A 8 -4.93 13.64 10.77
C LEU A 8 -3.83 14.64 10.40
N SER A 9 -2.63 14.18 10.04
CA SER A 9 -1.52 15.04 9.62
C SER A 9 -1.84 15.86 8.36
N MET A 10 -2.76 15.37 7.51
CA MET A 10 -3.17 16.10 6.31
C MET A 10 -4.15 17.24 6.57
N LYS A 11 -4.94 17.19 7.67
CA LYS A 11 -5.90 18.27 8.01
C LYS A 11 -5.25 19.50 8.64
N GLU A 12 -4.02 19.40 9.17
CA GLU A 12 -3.33 20.51 9.81
C GLU A 12 -2.45 21.34 8.88
N TYR A 13 -2.26 20.89 7.62
CA TYR A 13 -1.45 21.59 6.64
C TYR A 13 -2.32 22.50 5.75
N THR A 14 -2.59 23.74 6.20
CA THR A 14 -3.17 24.77 5.36
C THR A 14 -2.08 25.47 4.52
N PRO A 15 -2.32 25.77 3.23
CA PRO A 15 -1.30 26.39 2.35
C PRO A 15 -0.88 27.82 2.71
N GLU A 16 -1.46 28.42 3.73
CA GLU A 16 -1.21 29.83 4.10
C GLU A 16 0.11 30.09 4.86
N SER A 17 0.84 29.07 5.30
CA SER A 17 2.10 29.25 6.03
C SER A 17 3.38 29.27 5.18
N ALA A 18 3.28 29.08 3.89
CA ALA A 18 4.42 29.13 2.98
C ALA A 18 4.16 30.13 1.88
N MET A 19 4.47 31.42 2.08
CA MET A 19 5.04 32.35 1.11
C MET A 19 4.85 33.82 1.55
N ALA A 20 5.89 34.36 2.15
CA ALA A 20 6.20 35.78 1.98
C ALA A 20 7.54 35.86 1.24
N PRO A 21 7.59 36.37 0.02
CA PRO A 21 8.86 36.63 -0.65
C PRO A 21 9.52 37.85 -0.01
N SER A 22 10.77 37.70 0.42
CA SER A 22 11.61 38.80 0.86
C SER A 22 11.81 39.82 -0.27
N PRO A 23 11.80 41.14 0.00
CA PRO A 23 11.94 42.14 -1.03
C PRO A 23 13.35 42.15 -1.61
N VAL A 24 13.44 42.00 -2.91
CA VAL A 24 14.68 42.20 -3.68
C VAL A 24 15.05 43.69 -3.64
N ARG A 25 16.21 44.00 -3.08
CA ARG A 25 16.80 45.36 -3.15
C ARG A 25 17.25 45.65 -4.58
N GLU A 26 16.60 46.61 -5.23
CA GLU A 26 17.09 47.24 -6.46
C GLU A 26 18.44 47.95 -6.22
N GLY A 27 19.46 47.41 -6.85
CA GLY A 27 20.75 48.08 -6.98
C GLY A 27 20.81 48.86 -8.30
N LYS A 28 20.88 50.21 -8.20
CA LYS A 28 21.06 51.15 -9.32
C LYS A 28 22.38 50.84 -10.06
N ARG A 29 22.29 50.53 -11.35
CA ARG A 29 23.42 50.51 -12.28
C ARG A 29 23.58 51.88 -12.96
N LYS A 30 24.74 52.49 -12.78
CA LYS A 30 25.26 53.63 -13.56
C LYS A 30 25.77 53.12 -14.91
N ARG A 31 25.49 53.89 -15.95
CA ARG A 31 26.01 53.78 -17.32
C ARG A 31 27.51 54.13 -17.34
N GLY A 32 28.26 53.39 -18.14
CA GLY A 32 29.60 53.75 -18.61
C GLY A 32 29.90 53.00 -19.90
N GLN A 33 30.31 53.74 -20.89
CA GLN A 33 30.46 53.46 -22.30
C GLN A 33 31.76 52.71 -22.67
N THR A 34 31.67 52.01 -23.83
CA THR A 34 32.63 51.88 -24.96
C THR A 34 33.91 51.01 -24.78
N GLY A 35 34.18 50.21 -25.79
CA GLY A 35 35.48 49.68 -26.21
C GLY A 35 35.33 48.38 -27.01
N GLU A 36 35.65 48.54 -28.26
CA GLU A 36 35.70 47.57 -29.37
C GLU A 36 36.98 46.65 -29.27
N GLU A 37 36.92 45.55 -30.06
CA GLU A 37 38.01 44.79 -30.72
C GLU A 37 38.85 43.88 -29.79
N ASP A 38 39.18 42.61 -30.10
CA ASP A 38 39.67 41.97 -31.34
C ASP A 38 39.66 40.46 -31.18
N GLU A 39 39.66 39.80 -32.34
CA GLU A 39 39.82 38.36 -32.62
C GLU A 39 41.19 37.83 -32.18
N GLU A 40 41.28 36.55 -31.79
CA GLU A 40 42.31 35.67 -32.38
C GLU A 40 42.11 34.20 -32.02
N GLU A 41 42.19 33.39 -33.07
CA GLU A 41 42.35 31.94 -33.14
C GLU A 41 43.51 31.44 -32.28
N ASN A 42 43.41 30.25 -31.68
CA ASN A 42 44.43 29.25 -31.95
C ASN A 42 44.05 27.82 -31.53
N ARG A 43 44.52 26.93 -32.39
CA ARG A 43 44.40 25.49 -32.51
C ARG A 43 45.07 24.70 -31.38
N GLY A 44 44.44 23.57 -31.06
CA GLY A 44 45.07 22.25 -31.08
C GLY A 44 46.02 21.83 -29.96
N LYS A 45 45.65 20.74 -29.34
CA LYS A 45 46.47 19.52 -29.27
C LYS A 45 45.79 18.44 -28.43
N GLU A 46 45.62 17.31 -29.10
CA GLU A 46 45.44 15.96 -28.53
C GLU A 46 46.59 15.64 -27.56
N ASN A 47 46.28 14.89 -26.51
CA ASN A 47 47.16 13.84 -26.04
C ASN A 47 46.43 12.78 -25.20
N THR A 48 46.61 11.61 -25.64
CA THR A 48 46.40 10.23 -25.25
C THR A 48 46.71 9.90 -23.79
N CYS A 49 46.01 8.82 -23.37
CA CYS A 49 46.21 7.98 -22.16
C CYS A 49 47.70 7.58 -21.88
N PRO A 50 48.01 7.08 -20.66
CA PRO A 50 48.10 5.64 -20.56
C PRO A 50 47.50 5.00 -19.25
N ILE A 51 47.20 3.74 -19.44
CA ILE A 51 46.87 2.64 -18.52
C ILE A 51 48.15 2.22 -17.77
N GLU A 52 48.04 1.93 -16.46
CA GLU A 52 48.79 0.94 -15.67
C GLU A 52 48.13 0.81 -14.30
N ALA A 53 47.55 -0.25 -13.87
CA ALA A 53 47.98 -1.62 -13.55
C ALA A 53 48.72 -1.74 -12.18
N VAL A 54 48.05 -2.48 -11.30
CA VAL A 54 48.51 -3.48 -10.32
C VAL A 54 49.24 -3.01 -9.05
N SER A 55 48.71 -3.35 -7.87
CA SER A 55 49.12 -4.38 -6.91
C SER A 55 48.67 -4.09 -5.49
N SER A 56 47.88 -4.97 -4.91
CA SER A 56 48.11 -5.92 -3.82
C SER A 56 49.01 -5.44 -2.65
N PHE A 57 48.51 -5.66 -1.46
CA PHE A 57 49.11 -5.99 -0.16
C PHE A 57 48.29 -5.30 0.95
N SER A 58 47.96 -5.84 2.09
CA SER A 58 48.13 -7.12 2.77
C SER A 58 47.45 -6.93 4.12
N GLU A 59 46.96 -7.99 4.62
CA GLU A 59 46.48 -8.18 5.99
C GLU A 59 47.44 -7.63 7.05
N LYS A 60 46.89 -7.02 8.10
CA LYS A 60 47.47 -7.14 9.44
C LYS A 60 46.37 -7.25 10.48
N SER A 61 46.35 -8.42 11.04
CA SER A 61 45.65 -8.87 12.22
C SER A 61 46.33 -8.40 13.52
N THR A 62 45.49 -8.37 14.57
CA THR A 62 45.72 -8.62 15.99
C THR A 62 46.07 -7.43 16.90
N PRO A 63 45.84 -7.53 18.23
CA PRO A 63 45.11 -8.56 19.01
C PRO A 63 44.16 -8.01 20.13
N LEU A 64 43.35 -8.91 20.57
CA LEU A 64 42.58 -8.98 21.82
C LEU A 64 43.34 -8.49 23.08
N ARG A 65 42.65 -7.75 23.94
CA ARG A 65 43.00 -7.68 25.36
C ARG A 65 41.78 -8.04 26.22
N LYS A 66 41.81 -9.26 26.75
CA LYS A 66 41.00 -9.74 27.88
C LYS A 66 41.42 -8.97 29.14
N VAL A 67 40.46 -8.50 29.93
CA VAL A 67 40.66 -8.35 31.38
C VAL A 67 39.51 -9.03 32.09
N ARG A 68 39.90 -9.97 32.94
CA ARG A 68 39.16 -10.81 33.89
C ARG A 68 39.04 -10.06 35.23
N GLY A 69 37.97 -10.31 35.96
CA GLY A 69 37.85 -10.04 37.40
C GLY A 69 36.41 -10.14 37.84
N GLN A 70 35.93 -11.27 38.21
CA GLN A 70 35.68 -11.88 39.55
C GLN A 70 34.76 -11.03 40.43
N SER A 71 33.51 -11.47 40.56
CA SER A 71 32.86 -12.35 41.57
C SER A 71 32.78 -11.81 43.01
N ARG A 72 31.59 -11.83 43.51
CA ARG A 72 31.05 -12.15 44.87
C ARG A 72 29.83 -11.23 45.09
N GLY A 73 28.64 -11.68 45.37
CA GLY A 73 28.21 -12.64 46.34
C GLY A 73 27.52 -11.88 47.47
N GLY A 74 26.24 -12.12 47.72
CA GLY A 74 25.59 -11.57 48.88
C GLY A 74 24.05 -11.67 48.81
N GLN A 75 23.55 -12.77 49.28
CA GLN A 75 22.18 -12.93 49.76
C GLN A 75 21.99 -12.08 51.02
N THR A 76 20.80 -11.47 51.19
CA THR A 76 20.22 -11.37 52.53
C THR A 76 18.70 -11.27 52.42
N ARG A 77 18.07 -12.28 52.96
CA ARG A 77 16.69 -12.38 53.41
C ARG A 77 16.54 -11.58 54.68
N LEU A 78 15.46 -10.90 54.88
CA LEU A 78 14.96 -10.59 56.22
C LEU A 78 13.45 -10.53 56.23
N PHE A 79 12.90 -11.45 56.99
CA PHE A 79 11.57 -11.48 57.58
C PHE A 79 11.46 -10.39 58.65
N LEU A 80 10.27 -9.88 58.85
CA LEU A 80 9.78 -9.57 60.20
C LEU A 80 8.26 -9.66 60.23
N GLN A 81 7.81 -10.55 61.08
CA GLN A 81 6.48 -10.69 61.67
C GLN A 81 6.24 -9.58 62.70
N GLY A 82 4.97 -9.33 62.94
CA GLY A 82 4.51 -8.57 64.12
C GLY A 82 3.04 -8.90 64.44
N GLU A 83 2.86 -9.70 65.46
CA GLU A 83 1.63 -10.16 66.07
C GLU A 83 1.00 -9.10 66.99
N GLY A 84 -0.26 -9.34 67.35
CA GLY A 84 -0.92 -8.77 68.55
C GLY A 84 -2.46 -8.78 68.42
N GLN A 85 -3.16 -9.83 68.81
CA GLN A 85 -3.96 -10.08 70.03
C GLN A 85 -4.93 -8.96 70.36
N GLY A 86 -6.18 -9.14 70.61
CA GLY A 86 -6.99 -10.22 71.17
C GLY A 86 -8.38 -9.71 71.55
N GLY A 87 -9.31 -10.59 71.82
CA GLY A 87 -10.33 -10.35 72.80
C GLY A 87 -11.79 -10.56 72.40
N ALA A 88 -12.28 -11.73 72.77
CA ALA A 88 -13.46 -12.12 73.50
C ALA A 88 -14.86 -12.11 72.86
N ALA A 89 -15.34 -13.30 72.84
CA ALA A 89 -16.64 -13.95 72.75
C ALA A 89 -17.88 -13.22 73.24
N LEU A 90 -18.99 -13.51 72.56
CA LEU A 90 -20.30 -13.94 73.14
C LEU A 90 -21.23 -14.38 72.00
N ALA A 91 -21.73 -15.59 72.09
CA ALA A 91 -22.86 -16.15 71.34
C ALA A 91 -24.06 -16.26 72.28
N PRO A 92 -25.23 -16.79 71.88
CA PRO A 92 -25.94 -16.78 70.58
C PRO A 92 -27.39 -16.28 70.72
N GLN A 93 -28.08 -15.95 69.62
CA GLN A 93 -29.55 -16.05 69.57
C GLN A 93 -30.04 -16.48 68.19
N ASN A 94 -30.88 -17.48 68.19
CA ASN A 94 -31.62 -18.06 67.08
C ASN A 94 -32.65 -17.09 66.46
N THR A 95 -32.73 -17.02 65.18
CA THR A 95 -33.90 -16.71 64.39
C THR A 95 -33.92 -17.34 63.01
N PRO A 96 -35.07 -17.62 62.37
CA PRO A 96 -35.28 -18.65 61.40
C PRO A 96 -34.91 -18.27 59.97
N PRO A 97 -34.85 -19.19 58.97
CA PRO A 97 -34.24 -19.01 57.67
C PRO A 97 -35.14 -18.16 56.75
N GLN A 98 -34.59 -17.06 56.30
CA GLN A 98 -35.16 -16.30 55.16
C GLN A 98 -34.68 -16.91 53.86
N ARG A 99 -35.63 -17.08 52.96
CA ARG A 99 -35.53 -17.55 51.57
C ARG A 99 -34.35 -16.89 50.83
N GLY A 100 -33.54 -17.71 50.23
CA GLY A 100 -32.48 -17.30 49.35
C GLY A 100 -32.99 -16.49 48.18
N LYS A 101 -32.45 -15.28 48.02
CA LYS A 101 -32.55 -14.50 46.80
C LYS A 101 -31.64 -15.16 45.76
N GLY A 102 -32.27 -15.72 44.75
CA GLY A 102 -31.56 -16.28 43.58
C GLY A 102 -30.61 -15.24 43.00
N ARG A 103 -29.40 -15.68 42.74
CA ARG A 103 -28.39 -14.98 41.96
C ARG A 103 -29.03 -14.62 40.60
N PRO A 104 -28.98 -13.39 40.11
CA PRO A 104 -29.51 -13.10 38.78
C PRO A 104 -28.79 -13.97 37.78
N ALA A 105 -29.55 -14.70 36.98
CA ALA A 105 -29.08 -15.46 35.83
C ALA A 105 -28.27 -14.52 34.94
N LYS A 106 -27.05 -14.93 34.56
CA LYS A 106 -26.27 -14.25 33.54
C LYS A 106 -27.17 -14.17 32.32
N THR A 107 -27.51 -12.96 31.91
CA THR A 107 -28.15 -12.69 30.62
C THR A 107 -27.34 -13.41 29.54
N PRO A 108 -27.97 -14.14 28.64
CA PRO A 108 -27.25 -14.77 27.54
C PRO A 108 -26.58 -13.65 26.77
N THR A 109 -25.27 -13.79 26.55
CA THR A 109 -24.50 -12.96 25.65
C THR A 109 -25.22 -13.00 24.31
N THR A 110 -25.74 -11.87 23.90
CA THR A 110 -26.35 -11.68 22.58
C THR A 110 -25.29 -12.11 21.57
N GLN A 111 -25.48 -13.28 20.97
CA GLN A 111 -24.73 -13.67 19.78
C GLN A 111 -25.11 -12.64 18.73
N THR A 112 -24.19 -11.75 18.41
CA THR A 112 -24.29 -10.88 17.24
C THR A 112 -24.52 -11.78 16.03
N ALA A 113 -25.61 -11.52 15.29
CA ALA A 113 -25.86 -12.22 14.04
C ALA A 113 -24.58 -12.14 13.16
N PRO A 114 -24.24 -13.22 12.43
CA PRO A 114 -23.07 -13.18 11.57
C PRO A 114 -23.20 -12.01 10.59
N LEU A 115 -22.10 -11.28 10.38
CA LEU A 115 -22.03 -10.22 9.38
C LEU A 115 -22.31 -10.84 8.01
N VAL A 116 -23.20 -10.24 7.27
CA VAL A 116 -23.54 -10.68 5.91
C VAL A 116 -22.55 -10.08 4.90
N ASN A 117 -21.98 -8.93 5.20
CA ASN A 117 -21.06 -8.18 4.34
C ASN A 117 -19.86 -7.67 5.16
N PRO A 118 -18.73 -7.37 4.50
CA PRO A 118 -17.57 -6.75 5.15
C PRO A 118 -17.94 -5.42 5.81
N SER A 119 -17.31 -5.15 6.96
CA SER A 119 -17.43 -3.84 7.62
C SER A 119 -16.78 -2.74 6.78
N GLY A 120 -17.26 -1.49 6.93
CA GLY A 120 -16.67 -0.32 6.26
C GLY A 120 -15.20 -0.16 6.61
N ARG A 121 -14.35 0.02 5.59
CA ARG A 121 -12.90 0.01 5.76
C ARG A 121 -12.14 0.80 4.71
N TRP A 122 -10.91 1.15 5.05
CA TRP A 122 -9.94 1.88 4.27
C TRP A 122 -8.57 1.19 4.31
N GLY A 123 -7.81 1.27 3.24
CA GLY A 123 -6.46 0.72 3.18
C GLY A 123 -6.38 -0.81 3.17
N GLN A 124 -7.47 -1.48 2.76
CA GLN A 124 -7.55 -2.90 2.47
C GLN A 124 -6.99 -3.22 1.08
N SER A 125 -6.79 -4.49 0.82
CA SER A 125 -6.54 -5.01 -0.53
C SER A 125 -7.69 -5.91 -0.97
N LEU A 126 -8.15 -5.77 -2.22
CA LEU A 126 -9.11 -6.66 -2.87
C LEU A 126 -8.41 -7.28 -4.08
N CYS A 127 -8.25 -8.60 -4.07
CA CYS A 127 -7.40 -9.33 -5.00
C CYS A 127 -8.23 -10.36 -5.78
N PRO A 128 -8.43 -10.20 -7.11
CA PRO A 128 -9.02 -11.22 -7.96
C PRO A 128 -8.13 -12.46 -8.03
N ILE A 129 -8.71 -13.65 -7.92
CA ILE A 129 -7.99 -14.93 -8.00
C ILE A 129 -8.46 -15.83 -9.15
N ASP A 130 -9.67 -15.61 -9.60
CA ASP A 130 -10.26 -16.25 -10.76
C ASP A 130 -11.33 -15.30 -11.36
N PRO A 131 -11.95 -15.63 -12.50
CA PRO A 131 -12.94 -14.75 -13.13
C PRO A 131 -14.14 -14.37 -12.27
N GLN A 132 -14.43 -15.13 -11.22
CA GLN A 132 -15.65 -14.98 -10.41
C GLN A 132 -15.38 -14.82 -8.92
N THR A 133 -14.10 -14.84 -8.51
CA THR A 133 -13.73 -14.80 -7.10
C THR A 133 -12.68 -13.72 -6.82
N ALA A 134 -12.93 -12.89 -5.82
CA ALA A 134 -11.92 -11.98 -5.28
C ALA A 134 -11.80 -12.12 -3.76
N ILE A 135 -10.61 -11.88 -3.22
CA ILE A 135 -10.30 -11.97 -1.80
C ILE A 135 -9.99 -10.58 -1.25
N LEU A 136 -10.77 -10.20 -0.23
CA LEU A 136 -10.56 -8.98 0.54
C LEU A 136 -9.70 -9.29 1.74
N ILE A 137 -8.65 -8.50 1.97
CA ILE A 137 -7.71 -8.68 3.08
C ILE A 137 -7.46 -7.36 3.79
N GLY A 138 -7.54 -7.39 5.12
CA GLY A 138 -7.15 -6.29 6.01
C GLY A 138 -8.08 -5.09 5.99
N GLY A 139 -7.50 -3.93 6.27
CA GLY A 139 -8.21 -2.66 6.33
C GLY A 139 -8.49 -2.18 7.76
N GLN A 140 -8.83 -0.91 7.86
CA GLN A 140 -9.13 -0.19 9.08
C GLN A 140 -10.46 0.54 8.92
N GLY A 141 -11.30 0.45 9.93
CA GLY A 141 -12.61 1.09 9.93
C GLY A 141 -12.65 2.32 10.84
N SER A 142 -13.85 2.67 11.25
CA SER A 142 -14.11 3.84 12.08
C SER A 142 -13.28 3.87 13.38
N ARG A 143 -12.92 5.07 13.84
CA ARG A 143 -12.08 5.32 15.02
C ARG A 143 -10.72 4.67 14.95
N MET A 144 -10.18 4.50 13.74
CA MET A 144 -8.87 3.89 13.49
C MET A 144 -8.75 2.45 14.05
N HIS A 145 -9.87 1.74 14.20
CA HIS A 145 -9.84 0.35 14.63
C HIS A 145 -9.66 -0.58 13.42
N PHE A 146 -8.73 -1.51 13.55
CA PHE A 146 -8.57 -2.57 12.55
C PHE A 146 -9.81 -3.45 12.50
N CYS A 147 -10.21 -3.83 11.29
CA CYS A 147 -11.39 -4.65 11.09
C CYS A 147 -11.25 -5.99 11.81
N LYS A 148 -12.31 -6.39 12.54
CA LYS A 148 -12.37 -7.68 13.24
C LYS A 148 -12.72 -8.83 12.32
N ASP A 149 -13.11 -8.51 11.10
CA ASP A 149 -13.46 -9.38 9.98
C ASP A 149 -12.43 -9.18 8.85
N PRO A 150 -11.16 -9.60 9.04
CA PRO A 150 -10.04 -9.18 8.19
C PRO A 150 -10.03 -9.83 6.81
N MET A 151 -10.77 -10.91 6.60
CA MET A 151 -10.73 -11.65 5.34
C MET A 151 -12.11 -12.06 4.86
N TRP A 152 -12.41 -11.77 3.59
CA TRP A 152 -13.66 -12.12 2.91
C TRP A 152 -13.40 -12.65 1.51
N LYS A 153 -14.27 -13.56 1.07
CA LYS A 153 -14.36 -14.02 -0.30
C LYS A 153 -15.58 -13.37 -0.94
N LEU A 154 -15.37 -12.67 -2.06
CA LEU A 154 -16.44 -12.19 -2.93
C LEU A 154 -16.70 -13.22 -4.02
N CYS A 155 -17.96 -13.59 -4.19
CA CYS A 155 -18.45 -14.40 -5.31
C CYS A 155 -19.21 -13.46 -6.25
N THR A 156 -18.74 -13.28 -7.49
CA THR A 156 -19.36 -12.33 -8.42
C THR A 156 -20.53 -12.90 -9.20
N GLU A 157 -20.80 -14.21 -9.10
CA GLU A 157 -21.99 -14.82 -9.71
C GLU A 157 -23.29 -14.27 -9.10
N ASP A 158 -23.30 -14.07 -7.79
CA ASP A 158 -24.45 -13.57 -7.02
C ASP A 158 -24.13 -12.30 -6.21
N MET A 159 -22.94 -11.75 -6.39
CA MET A 159 -22.40 -10.59 -5.64
C MET A 159 -22.43 -10.79 -4.12
N SER A 160 -22.25 -12.02 -3.66
CA SER A 160 -22.27 -12.37 -2.25
C SER A 160 -20.88 -12.34 -1.62
N TRP A 161 -20.86 -12.01 -0.32
CA TRP A 161 -19.66 -12.06 0.50
C TRP A 161 -19.72 -13.25 1.47
N VAL A 162 -18.63 -13.98 1.56
CA VAL A 162 -18.45 -15.09 2.50
C VAL A 162 -17.27 -14.79 3.42
N PRO A 163 -17.45 -14.83 4.77
CA PRO A 163 -16.33 -14.73 5.69
C PRO A 163 -15.28 -15.80 5.40
N ALA A 164 -14.04 -15.40 5.13
CA ALA A 164 -13.02 -16.33 4.65
C ALA A 164 -11.95 -16.66 5.71
N GLU A 165 -12.02 -16.09 6.92
CA GLU A 165 -11.08 -16.37 8.01
C GLU A 165 -11.03 -17.84 8.41
N THR A 166 -12.19 -18.52 8.39
CA THR A 166 -12.30 -19.93 8.74
C THR A 166 -12.04 -20.88 7.57
N LEU A 167 -11.93 -20.35 6.34
CA LEU A 167 -11.65 -21.13 5.16
C LEU A 167 -10.16 -21.46 5.03
N ALA A 168 -9.30 -20.58 5.54
CA ALA A 168 -7.87 -20.68 5.38
C ALA A 168 -7.18 -21.07 6.70
N GLU A 169 -6.33 -22.07 6.64
CA GLU A 169 -5.54 -22.57 7.77
C GLU A 169 -4.13 -21.99 7.75
N GLY A 170 -3.46 -21.98 8.92
CA GLY A 170 -2.06 -21.59 9.06
C GLY A 170 -1.84 -20.17 9.59
N PRO A 171 -0.61 -19.63 9.53
CA PRO A 171 -0.23 -18.34 10.09
C PRO A 171 -0.78 -17.19 9.25
N THR A 172 -1.96 -16.67 9.61
CA THR A 172 -2.58 -15.53 8.95
C THR A 172 -1.77 -14.25 9.16
N PRO A 173 -1.76 -13.30 8.21
CA PRO A 173 -1.15 -12.00 8.41
C PRO A 173 -1.79 -11.28 9.61
N GLU A 174 -0.99 -10.60 10.41
CA GLU A 174 -1.49 -9.67 11.43
C GLU A 174 -2.32 -8.58 10.75
N ALA A 175 -3.41 -8.12 11.41
CA ALA A 175 -4.25 -7.03 10.89
C ALA A 175 -3.40 -5.82 10.49
N ARG A 176 -3.63 -5.29 9.29
CA ARG A 176 -2.78 -4.26 8.68
C ARG A 176 -3.54 -3.41 7.66
N ILE A 177 -2.97 -2.24 7.35
CA ILE A 177 -3.40 -1.34 6.27
C ILE A 177 -2.22 -1.00 5.38
N GLY A 178 -2.51 -0.53 4.17
CA GLY A 178 -1.47 -0.08 3.23
C GLY A 178 -0.51 -1.19 2.77
N HIS A 179 -0.89 -2.46 2.99
CA HIS A 179 -0.25 -3.62 2.40
C HIS A 179 -0.74 -3.84 0.97
N THR A 180 -0.03 -4.67 0.24
CA THR A 180 -0.48 -5.18 -1.05
C THR A 180 -0.83 -6.66 -0.96
N ALA A 181 -1.83 -7.08 -1.73
CA ALA A 181 -2.15 -8.48 -1.98
C ALA A 181 -2.13 -8.70 -3.49
N THR A 182 -1.17 -9.47 -3.97
CA THR A 182 -0.92 -9.67 -5.40
C THR A 182 -1.04 -11.15 -5.73
N TYR A 183 -1.90 -11.47 -6.69
CA TYR A 183 -2.14 -12.83 -7.13
C TYR A 183 -1.19 -13.22 -8.26
N ASP A 184 -0.63 -14.41 -8.14
CA ASP A 184 0.10 -15.07 -9.20
C ASP A 184 -0.79 -16.17 -9.81
N PRO A 185 -1.23 -15.99 -11.06
CA PRO A 185 -2.11 -16.95 -11.72
C PRO A 185 -1.43 -18.29 -12.03
N ASP A 186 -0.09 -18.34 -12.14
CA ASP A 186 0.64 -19.55 -12.45
C ASP A 186 0.74 -20.46 -11.21
N SER A 187 1.17 -19.92 -10.08
CA SER A 187 1.28 -20.67 -8.82
C SER A 187 -0.02 -20.76 -8.02
N LYS A 188 -1.09 -20.04 -8.41
CA LYS A 188 -2.38 -19.94 -7.70
C LYS A 188 -2.22 -19.42 -6.27
N ARG A 189 -1.35 -18.44 -6.06
CA ARG A 189 -1.01 -17.89 -4.75
C ARG A 189 -1.24 -16.39 -4.68
N ILE A 190 -1.72 -15.94 -3.51
CA ILE A 190 -1.74 -14.52 -3.17
C ILE A 190 -0.53 -14.23 -2.27
N PHE A 191 0.26 -13.23 -2.67
CA PHE A 191 1.35 -12.70 -1.88
C PHE A 191 0.91 -11.43 -1.16
N VAL A 192 0.95 -11.44 0.17
CA VAL A 192 0.65 -10.28 1.01
C VAL A 192 1.96 -9.73 1.55
N PHE A 193 2.28 -8.49 1.23
CA PHE A 193 3.52 -7.85 1.64
C PHE A 193 3.28 -6.52 2.32
N GLY A 194 4.07 -6.26 3.38
CA GLY A 194 4.18 -4.96 4.00
C GLY A 194 2.94 -4.50 4.76
N GLY A 195 2.73 -3.20 4.75
CA GLY A 195 1.67 -2.53 5.51
C GLY A 195 2.09 -2.13 6.92
N SER A 196 1.15 -1.57 7.66
CA SER A 196 1.39 -1.13 9.04
C SER A 196 0.20 -1.40 9.94
N LYS A 197 0.46 -1.44 11.26
CA LYS A 197 -0.55 -1.52 12.32
C LYS A 197 -0.12 -0.65 13.48
N ASN A 198 -0.78 0.47 13.70
CA ASN A 198 -0.37 1.46 14.69
C ASN A 198 1.11 1.87 14.45
N LYS A 199 1.97 1.62 15.45
CA LYS A 199 3.43 1.92 15.37
C LYS A 199 4.26 0.74 14.83
N LYS A 200 3.63 -0.36 14.44
CA LYS A 200 4.30 -1.53 13.88
C LYS A 200 4.26 -1.47 12.37
N TRP A 201 5.42 -1.65 11.77
CA TRP A 201 5.63 -1.68 10.33
C TRP A 201 6.06 -3.06 9.90
N PHE A 202 5.57 -3.51 8.76
CA PHE A 202 5.79 -4.86 8.28
C PHE A 202 6.66 -4.90 7.03
N ASN A 203 7.53 -5.89 6.98
CA ASN A 203 8.28 -6.30 5.79
C ASN A 203 8.22 -7.82 5.57
N ASP A 204 7.26 -8.46 6.22
CA ASP A 204 6.98 -9.88 6.07
C ASP A 204 6.24 -10.18 4.76
N VAL A 205 6.43 -11.37 4.23
CA VAL A 205 5.69 -11.92 3.10
C VAL A 205 4.87 -13.10 3.61
N HIS A 206 3.55 -12.99 3.45
CA HIS A 206 2.63 -14.09 3.67
C HIS A 206 2.09 -14.58 2.34
N ILE A 207 1.93 -15.88 2.22
CA ILE A 207 1.40 -16.52 1.03
C ILE A 207 0.11 -17.25 1.39
N LEU A 208 -0.96 -16.96 0.67
CA LEU A 208 -2.18 -17.76 0.66
C LEU A 208 -2.18 -18.62 -0.60
N ASP A 209 -2.08 -19.93 -0.43
CA ASP A 209 -2.31 -20.88 -1.50
C ASP A 209 -3.84 -21.02 -1.69
N THR A 210 -4.35 -20.60 -2.85
CA THR A 210 -5.80 -20.52 -3.10
C THR A 210 -6.42 -21.86 -3.49
N GLN A 211 -5.61 -22.88 -3.75
CA GLN A 211 -6.09 -24.23 -4.00
C GLN A 211 -6.29 -25.03 -2.70
N SER A 212 -5.29 -24.94 -1.82
CA SER A 212 -5.32 -25.63 -0.53
C SER A 212 -5.89 -24.80 0.61
N TRP A 213 -6.12 -23.50 0.40
CA TRP A 213 -6.53 -22.52 1.41
C TRP A 213 -5.63 -22.53 2.64
N LYS A 214 -4.32 -22.52 2.41
CA LYS A 214 -3.32 -22.50 3.47
C LYS A 214 -2.45 -21.25 3.42
N TRP A 215 -2.33 -20.63 4.59
CA TRP A 215 -1.37 -19.57 4.82
C TRP A 215 0.00 -20.12 5.18
N SER A 216 1.03 -19.50 4.64
CA SER A 216 2.43 -19.69 5.05
C SER A 216 3.13 -18.35 5.14
N THR A 217 4.17 -18.27 5.96
CA THR A 217 5.06 -17.11 6.04
C THR A 217 6.37 -17.47 5.38
N VAL A 218 6.92 -16.54 4.61
CA VAL A 218 8.19 -16.75 3.92
C VAL A 218 9.33 -16.23 4.77
N GLU A 219 10.35 -17.07 4.97
CA GLU A 219 11.66 -16.65 5.49
C GLU A 219 12.51 -16.20 4.30
N ALA A 220 12.34 -14.95 3.89
CA ALA A 220 13.03 -14.41 2.73
C ALA A 220 14.49 -14.02 3.07
N GLN A 221 15.39 -14.28 2.15
CA GLN A 221 16.75 -13.76 2.18
C GLN A 221 16.79 -12.36 1.53
N GLY A 222 17.89 -11.62 1.77
CA GLY A 222 18.02 -10.25 1.28
C GLY A 222 17.41 -9.24 2.25
N LYS A 223 17.41 -7.97 1.84
CA LYS A 223 16.92 -6.87 2.67
C LYS A 223 15.88 -6.06 1.92
N VAL A 224 14.72 -5.90 2.56
CA VAL A 224 13.68 -4.97 2.16
C VAL A 224 13.24 -4.20 3.41
N PRO A 225 13.10 -2.87 3.36
CA PRO A 225 12.56 -2.14 4.50
C PRO A 225 11.09 -2.49 4.72
N PRO A 226 10.54 -2.26 5.90
CA PRO A 226 9.10 -2.26 6.07
C PRO A 226 8.51 -1.12 5.27
N LEU A 227 7.50 -1.41 4.46
CA LEU A 227 6.85 -0.46 3.55
C LEU A 227 5.35 -0.48 3.73
N THR A 228 4.72 0.71 3.67
CA THR A 228 3.26 0.85 3.62
C THR A 228 2.87 1.79 2.48
N TYR A 229 1.71 1.58 1.86
CA TYR A 229 1.24 2.34 0.69
C TYR A 229 2.20 2.33 -0.51
N HIS A 230 2.98 1.28 -0.63
CA HIS A 230 3.76 0.94 -1.82
C HIS A 230 2.85 0.34 -2.88
N SER A 231 3.31 0.30 -4.13
CA SER A 231 2.68 -0.51 -5.17
C SER A 231 3.39 -1.85 -5.29
N CYS A 232 2.65 -2.87 -5.72
CA CYS A 232 3.18 -4.19 -6.01
C CYS A 232 2.57 -4.72 -7.30
N SER A 233 3.43 -5.14 -8.21
CA SER A 233 3.06 -5.68 -9.52
C SER A 233 3.67 -7.05 -9.71
N MET A 234 2.88 -8.00 -10.23
CA MET A 234 3.37 -9.32 -10.64
C MET A 234 3.83 -9.25 -12.09
N PHE A 235 5.04 -9.71 -12.36
CA PHE A 235 5.55 -9.87 -13.72
C PHE A 235 6.51 -11.06 -13.77
N ARG A 236 6.23 -12.02 -14.65
CA ARG A 236 7.03 -13.25 -14.87
C ARG A 236 7.32 -14.02 -13.57
N GLY A 237 6.34 -14.10 -12.68
CA GLY A 237 6.47 -14.84 -11.42
C GLY A 237 7.22 -14.11 -10.32
N GLU A 238 7.63 -12.86 -10.51
CA GLU A 238 8.29 -12.01 -9.52
C GLU A 238 7.42 -10.82 -9.12
N LEU A 239 7.58 -10.36 -7.87
CA LEU A 239 6.87 -9.22 -7.31
C LEU A 239 7.74 -7.97 -7.36
N PHE A 240 7.30 -6.98 -8.12
CA PHE A 240 7.94 -5.67 -8.25
C PHE A 240 7.30 -4.68 -7.29
N VAL A 241 8.03 -4.31 -6.24
CA VAL A 241 7.57 -3.42 -5.16
C VAL A 241 8.23 -2.06 -5.31
N LEU A 242 7.42 -1.01 -5.51
CA LEU A 242 7.91 0.35 -5.74
C LEU A 242 7.39 1.32 -4.69
N GLY A 243 8.26 2.20 -4.22
CA GLY A 243 7.89 3.32 -3.36
C GLY A 243 7.38 2.90 -1.99
N GLY A 244 6.44 3.68 -1.44
CA GLY A 244 5.87 3.47 -0.12
C GLY A 244 6.54 4.28 0.97
N VAL A 245 5.89 4.37 2.12
CA VAL A 245 6.42 5.01 3.32
C VAL A 245 7.18 3.97 4.14
N PHE A 246 8.30 4.37 4.72
CA PHE A 246 9.08 3.56 5.65
C PHE A 246 9.46 4.37 6.90
N PRO A 247 9.60 3.71 8.07
CA PRO A 247 9.97 4.39 9.30
C PRO A 247 11.44 4.80 9.27
N ARG A 248 11.73 6.02 9.72
CA ARG A 248 13.09 6.50 9.96
C ARG A 248 13.40 6.53 11.46
N PRO A 249 14.68 6.46 11.84
CA PRO A 249 15.08 6.61 13.25
C PRO A 249 14.66 7.97 13.81
N HIS A 250 14.02 7.96 15.00
CA HIS A 250 13.71 9.21 15.70
C HIS A 250 14.97 10.07 15.88
N PRO A 251 14.94 11.41 15.64
CA PRO A 251 13.75 12.29 15.51
C PRO A 251 13.26 12.51 14.06
N GLU A 252 13.82 11.84 13.07
CA GLU A 252 13.40 12.03 11.68
C GLU A 252 11.95 11.57 11.47
N PRO A 253 11.14 12.31 10.67
CA PRO A 253 9.84 11.82 10.25
C PRO A 253 9.98 10.63 9.30
N ASP A 254 8.95 9.79 9.24
CA ASP A 254 8.89 8.72 8.25
C ASP A 254 9.06 9.29 6.83
N GLY A 255 9.69 8.52 5.95
CA GLY A 255 10.02 8.98 4.61
C GLY A 255 9.36 8.15 3.52
N CYS A 256 9.17 8.75 2.35
CA CYS A 256 8.81 8.02 1.16
C CYS A 256 10.05 7.44 0.46
N SER A 257 9.88 6.30 -0.17
CA SER A 257 10.89 5.57 -0.94
C SER A 257 10.70 5.83 -2.44
N ASP A 258 11.80 5.88 -3.18
CA ASP A 258 11.86 5.83 -4.65
C ASP A 258 12.41 4.47 -5.14
N SER A 259 12.70 3.57 -4.21
CA SER A 259 13.40 2.33 -4.50
C SER A 259 12.44 1.29 -5.08
N LEU A 260 12.98 0.51 -6.01
CA LEU A 260 12.38 -0.70 -6.55
C LEU A 260 13.02 -1.90 -5.86
N TYR A 261 12.19 -2.77 -5.30
CA TYR A 261 12.57 -4.06 -4.75
C TYR A 261 11.88 -5.15 -5.54
N ILE A 262 12.57 -6.25 -5.77
CA ILE A 262 12.01 -7.42 -6.43
C ILE A 262 12.08 -8.60 -5.46
N PHE A 263 10.96 -9.31 -5.34
CA PHE A 263 10.88 -10.57 -4.61
C PHE A 263 10.73 -11.72 -5.61
N ASP A 264 11.69 -12.66 -5.58
CA ASP A 264 11.61 -13.93 -6.28
C ASP A 264 11.01 -14.99 -5.34
N PRO A 265 9.77 -15.45 -5.60
CA PRO A 265 9.12 -16.45 -4.76
C PRO A 265 9.75 -17.86 -4.86
N HIS A 266 10.42 -18.20 -5.98
CA HIS A 266 11.05 -19.50 -6.17
C HIS A 266 12.28 -19.65 -5.31
N LEU A 267 13.09 -18.60 -5.21
CA LEU A 267 14.30 -18.56 -4.41
C LEU A 267 14.06 -18.00 -3.00
N SER A 268 12.89 -17.39 -2.77
CA SER A 268 12.56 -16.67 -1.52
C SER A 268 13.58 -15.59 -1.20
N ILE A 269 13.97 -14.78 -2.21
CA ILE A 269 14.96 -13.71 -2.05
C ILE A 269 14.41 -12.35 -2.44
N TRP A 270 14.86 -11.33 -1.71
CA TRP A 270 14.71 -9.93 -2.09
C TRP A 270 15.99 -9.40 -2.72
N TYR A 271 15.86 -8.67 -3.81
CA TYR A 271 16.97 -7.94 -4.42
C TYR A 271 16.53 -6.61 -4.99
N GLN A 272 17.49 -5.74 -5.25
CA GLN A 272 17.27 -4.49 -5.96
C GLN A 272 17.95 -4.58 -7.32
N PRO A 273 17.20 -4.40 -8.41
CA PRO A 273 17.79 -4.38 -9.73
C PRO A 273 18.58 -3.08 -9.97
N ILE A 274 19.49 -3.11 -10.88
CA ILE A 274 20.07 -1.89 -11.44
C ILE A 274 19.03 -1.31 -12.40
N VAL A 275 18.56 -0.10 -12.08
CA VAL A 275 17.58 0.61 -12.89
C VAL A 275 18.17 1.93 -13.35
N THR A 276 18.00 2.22 -14.64
CA THR A 276 18.47 3.44 -15.29
C THR A 276 17.32 4.39 -15.60
N GLY A 277 17.64 5.54 -16.20
CA GLY A 277 16.67 6.52 -16.68
C GLY A 277 16.14 7.47 -15.62
N ASP A 278 15.06 8.15 -15.98
CA ASP A 278 14.44 9.22 -15.18
C ASP A 278 13.43 8.63 -14.20
N ARG A 279 13.83 8.51 -12.94
CA ARG A 279 13.04 7.88 -11.89
C ARG A 279 12.00 8.83 -11.30
N PRO A 280 10.82 8.31 -10.90
CA PRO A 280 9.88 9.10 -10.12
C PRO A 280 10.51 9.52 -8.79
N ALA A 281 10.17 10.72 -8.32
CA ALA A 281 10.51 11.17 -6.97
C ALA A 281 9.96 10.18 -5.91
N PRO A 282 10.57 10.11 -4.70
CA PRO A 282 10.04 9.32 -3.60
C PRO A 282 8.55 9.56 -3.39
N ARG A 283 7.76 8.49 -3.26
CA ARG A 283 6.30 8.60 -3.16
C ARG A 283 5.64 7.40 -2.52
N SER A 284 4.43 7.63 -2.02
CA SER A 284 3.54 6.61 -1.49
C SER A 284 2.11 6.85 -1.96
N GLY A 285 1.23 5.86 -1.83
CA GLY A 285 -0.16 5.98 -2.24
C GLY A 285 -0.34 6.26 -3.74
N HIS A 286 0.68 6.02 -4.54
CA HIS A 286 0.63 6.02 -6.00
C HIS A 286 0.00 4.72 -6.50
N SER A 287 -0.41 4.70 -7.74
CA SER A 287 -0.83 3.48 -8.42
C SER A 287 0.22 3.00 -9.42
N ALA A 288 0.20 1.69 -9.68
CA ALA A 288 1.02 1.06 -10.70
C ALA A 288 0.22 -0.01 -11.44
N CYS A 289 0.33 0.00 -12.78
CA CYS A 289 -0.31 -0.99 -13.65
C CYS A 289 0.72 -1.58 -14.60
N VAL A 290 0.70 -2.91 -14.76
CA VAL A 290 1.53 -3.61 -15.74
C VAL A 290 0.79 -3.71 -17.06
N ILE A 291 1.34 -3.13 -18.11
CA ILE A 291 0.79 -3.20 -19.47
C ILE A 291 1.94 -3.51 -20.43
N GLN A 292 1.82 -4.58 -21.22
CA GLN A 292 2.76 -4.92 -22.31
C GLN A 292 4.24 -4.90 -21.88
N GLY A 293 4.54 -5.44 -20.68
CA GLY A 293 5.91 -5.50 -20.17
C GLY A 293 6.46 -4.18 -19.63
N LYS A 294 5.58 -3.24 -19.32
CA LYS A 294 5.89 -1.95 -18.71
C LYS A 294 5.06 -1.73 -17.47
N ILE A 295 5.63 -1.09 -16.45
CA ILE A 295 4.89 -0.62 -15.26
C ILE A 295 4.64 0.88 -15.41
N TYR A 296 3.37 1.28 -15.53
CA TYR A 296 2.96 2.69 -15.51
C TYR A 296 2.67 3.10 -14.07
N VAL A 297 3.30 4.20 -13.63
CA VAL A 297 3.21 4.73 -12.26
C VAL A 297 2.57 6.10 -12.32
N PHE A 298 1.47 6.31 -11.58
CA PHE A 298 0.75 7.57 -11.56
C PHE A 298 0.53 8.11 -10.15
N GLY A 299 0.71 9.41 -9.99
CA GLY A 299 0.34 10.14 -8.79
C GLY A 299 1.12 9.74 -7.55
N GLY A 300 0.44 9.78 -6.40
CA GLY A 300 1.03 9.51 -5.10
C GLY A 300 1.31 10.77 -4.30
N TRP A 301 1.98 10.61 -3.18
CA TRP A 301 2.24 11.65 -2.21
C TRP A 301 3.63 11.54 -1.60
N ASP A 302 4.28 12.66 -1.40
CA ASP A 302 5.39 12.88 -0.47
C ASP A 302 5.22 14.24 0.17
N THR A 303 5.38 14.34 1.47
CA THR A 303 5.06 15.56 2.25
C THR A 303 5.77 16.81 1.71
N PRO A 304 5.03 17.89 1.43
CA PRO A 304 3.57 18.10 1.58
C PRO A 304 2.77 17.93 0.28
N LEU A 305 3.32 17.31 -0.76
CA LEU A 305 2.82 17.37 -2.12
C LEU A 305 2.13 16.07 -2.55
N CYS A 306 0.99 16.21 -3.23
CA CYS A 306 0.46 15.16 -4.09
C CYS A 306 0.99 15.34 -5.52
N PHE A 307 1.17 14.22 -6.21
CA PHE A 307 1.66 14.16 -7.58
C PHE A 307 0.55 13.85 -8.58
N ASN A 308 0.72 14.28 -9.83
CA ASN A 308 -0.08 13.87 -10.98
C ASN A 308 0.78 13.58 -12.22
N ASP A 309 2.07 13.38 -12.01
CA ASP A 309 3.00 12.96 -13.03
C ASP A 309 2.83 11.47 -13.36
N MET A 310 3.25 11.11 -14.56
CA MET A 310 3.23 9.75 -15.09
C MET A 310 4.65 9.30 -15.42
N TYR A 311 5.02 8.14 -14.88
CA TYR A 311 6.27 7.46 -15.22
C TYR A 311 5.99 6.06 -15.76
N MET A 312 6.93 5.55 -16.51
CA MET A 312 6.91 4.20 -17.05
C MET A 312 8.25 3.53 -16.79
N LEU A 313 8.22 2.32 -16.24
CA LEU A 313 9.36 1.42 -16.16
C LEU A 313 9.25 0.36 -17.24
N ASP A 314 10.16 0.35 -18.17
CA ASP A 314 10.33 -0.73 -19.13
C ASP A 314 11.01 -1.93 -18.43
N LEU A 315 10.28 -3.05 -18.30
CA LEU A 315 10.74 -4.23 -17.59
C LEU A 315 11.76 -5.07 -18.40
N GLY A 316 11.84 -4.84 -19.69
CA GLY A 316 12.85 -5.47 -20.54
C GLY A 316 14.21 -4.77 -20.48
N LEU A 317 14.19 -3.44 -20.37
CA LEU A 317 15.38 -2.60 -20.30
C LEU A 317 15.77 -2.24 -18.87
N MET A 318 14.87 -2.41 -17.91
CA MET A 318 14.98 -1.90 -16.54
C MET A 318 15.29 -0.39 -16.51
N GLU A 319 14.53 0.37 -17.31
CA GLU A 319 14.72 1.81 -17.48
C GLU A 319 13.43 2.57 -17.21
N PHE A 320 13.53 3.59 -16.35
CA PHE A 320 12.45 4.54 -16.11
C PHE A 320 12.47 5.68 -17.13
N SER A 321 11.28 6.13 -17.50
CA SER A 321 11.10 7.36 -18.26
C SER A 321 9.85 8.10 -17.79
N SER A 322 9.88 9.43 -17.83
CA SER A 322 8.69 10.25 -17.67
C SER A 322 7.82 10.13 -18.92
N VAL A 323 6.50 10.02 -18.73
CA VAL A 323 5.55 9.92 -19.84
C VAL A 323 4.93 11.27 -20.09
N GLN A 324 5.14 11.82 -21.29
CA GLN A 324 4.44 13.02 -21.73
C GLN A 324 3.02 12.62 -22.10
N THR A 325 2.04 13.17 -21.40
CA THR A 325 0.65 12.80 -21.56
C THR A 325 -0.11 13.87 -22.36
N ASN A 326 -1.11 13.42 -23.12
CA ASN A 326 -2.05 14.24 -23.85
C ASN A 326 -3.40 14.31 -23.11
N GLY A 327 -4.28 15.23 -23.51
CA GLY A 327 -5.58 15.43 -22.88
C GLY A 327 -5.49 16.16 -21.55
N SER A 328 -6.52 16.04 -20.73
CA SER A 328 -6.59 16.67 -19.41
C SER A 328 -6.23 15.62 -18.34
N PRO A 329 -5.05 15.69 -17.73
CA PRO A 329 -4.68 14.72 -16.70
C PRO A 329 -5.50 14.92 -15.42
N PRO A 330 -5.68 13.87 -14.61
CA PRO A 330 -6.28 14.02 -13.28
C PRO A 330 -5.51 15.01 -12.42
N SER A 331 -6.18 15.68 -11.50
CA SER A 331 -5.53 16.53 -10.48
C SER A 331 -4.55 15.69 -9.63
N PRO A 332 -3.52 16.31 -9.00
CA PRO A 332 -2.61 15.63 -8.09
C PRO A 332 -3.38 14.85 -7.02
N ARG A 333 -3.03 13.58 -6.82
CA ARG A 333 -3.77 12.69 -5.91
C ARG A 333 -2.97 11.51 -5.41
N SER A 334 -3.35 11.01 -4.25
CA SER A 334 -2.86 9.78 -3.63
C SER A 334 -4.03 8.86 -3.22
N TRP A 335 -3.74 7.58 -2.96
CA TRP A 335 -4.72 6.56 -2.52
C TRP A 335 -5.95 6.45 -3.43
N HIS A 336 -5.77 6.77 -4.71
CA HIS A 336 -6.76 6.54 -5.75
C HIS A 336 -6.78 5.07 -6.16
N GLY A 337 -7.91 4.62 -6.67
CA GLY A 337 -8.03 3.30 -7.28
C GLY A 337 -7.47 3.30 -8.71
N CYS A 338 -6.85 2.20 -9.11
CA CYS A 338 -6.34 2.02 -10.47
C CYS A 338 -6.47 0.54 -10.87
N VAL A 339 -7.00 0.29 -12.07
CA VAL A 339 -7.13 -1.06 -12.62
C VAL A 339 -7.14 -1.05 -14.15
N LEU A 340 -6.73 -2.15 -14.76
CA LEU A 340 -6.74 -2.37 -16.21
C LEU A 340 -8.17 -2.59 -16.71
N LEU A 341 -8.54 -1.89 -17.79
CA LEU A 341 -9.77 -2.11 -18.53
C LEU A 341 -9.52 -2.98 -19.77
N SER A 342 -8.39 -2.77 -20.45
CA SER A 342 -7.95 -3.49 -21.65
C SER A 342 -6.43 -3.64 -21.67
N ASP A 343 -5.89 -4.20 -22.74
CA ASP A 343 -4.45 -4.40 -22.95
C ASP A 343 -3.66 -3.09 -23.11
N SER A 344 -4.35 -1.97 -23.33
CA SER A 344 -3.70 -0.65 -23.49
C SER A 344 -4.38 0.47 -22.71
N THR A 345 -5.36 0.15 -21.85
CA THR A 345 -6.11 1.19 -21.13
C THR A 345 -6.29 0.81 -19.67
N PHE A 346 -6.03 1.75 -18.77
CA PHE A 346 -6.37 1.63 -17.36
C PHE A 346 -7.22 2.80 -16.89
N VAL A 347 -7.95 2.60 -15.80
CA VAL A 347 -8.78 3.62 -15.15
C VAL A 347 -8.14 4.08 -13.86
N VAL A 348 -8.28 5.37 -13.55
CA VAL A 348 -7.97 5.99 -12.26
C VAL A 348 -9.26 6.59 -11.71
N HIS A 349 -9.60 6.27 -10.46
CA HIS A 349 -10.80 6.76 -9.81
C HIS A 349 -10.52 7.27 -8.40
N GLY A 350 -11.13 8.42 -8.05
CA GLY A 350 -11.10 8.96 -6.70
C GLY A 350 -9.70 9.31 -6.19
N GLY A 351 -9.48 9.05 -4.91
CA GLY A 351 -8.23 9.39 -4.21
C GLY A 351 -8.37 10.63 -3.33
N TYR A 352 -7.24 11.14 -2.87
CA TYR A 352 -7.14 12.32 -2.00
C TYR A 352 -6.15 13.32 -2.59
N ASN A 353 -6.54 14.59 -2.68
CA ASN A 353 -5.72 15.64 -3.31
C ASN A 353 -4.94 16.52 -2.33
N GLY A 354 -4.86 16.11 -1.05
CA GLY A 354 -4.27 16.92 0.01
C GLY A 354 -5.30 17.74 0.80
N ASN A 355 -6.53 17.88 0.28
CA ASN A 355 -7.60 18.65 0.90
C ASN A 355 -8.88 17.83 1.10
N GLN A 356 -9.31 17.07 0.09
CA GLN A 356 -10.55 16.31 0.11
C GLN A 356 -10.44 15.00 -0.66
N ALA A 357 -11.32 14.06 -0.36
CA ALA A 357 -11.52 12.88 -1.19
C ALA A 357 -12.17 13.26 -2.52
N LEU A 358 -11.81 12.56 -3.58
CA LEU A 358 -12.21 12.79 -4.96
C LEU A 358 -13.19 11.71 -5.44
N ASN A 359 -13.98 12.03 -6.46
CA ASN A 359 -14.93 11.12 -7.09
C ASN A 359 -14.84 11.11 -8.63
N ASP A 360 -13.91 11.88 -9.18
CA ASP A 360 -13.69 11.94 -10.62
C ASP A 360 -12.99 10.64 -11.12
N THR A 361 -13.22 10.35 -12.38
CA THR A 361 -12.75 9.13 -13.03
C THR A 361 -12.09 9.46 -14.35
N PHE A 362 -10.96 8.86 -14.61
CA PHE A 362 -10.19 9.05 -15.84
C PHE A 362 -9.72 7.72 -16.39
N THR A 363 -9.67 7.61 -17.71
CA THR A 363 -8.95 6.55 -18.39
C THR A 363 -7.66 7.09 -18.98
N PHE A 364 -6.64 6.24 -19.02
CA PHE A 364 -5.40 6.50 -19.72
C PHE A 364 -5.16 5.41 -20.76
N ASN A 365 -5.00 5.85 -22.00
CA ASN A 365 -4.64 4.98 -23.11
C ASN A 365 -3.13 5.04 -23.35
N THR A 366 -2.44 3.92 -23.21
CA THR A 366 -0.96 3.82 -23.30
C THR A 366 -0.43 3.87 -24.72
N ASP A 367 -1.27 3.58 -25.73
CA ASP A 367 -0.86 3.66 -27.16
C ASP A 367 -0.79 5.10 -27.63
N THR A 368 -1.68 5.95 -27.12
CA THR A 368 -1.77 7.38 -27.47
C THR A 368 -1.25 8.32 -26.39
N ASN A 369 -0.92 7.78 -25.22
CA ASN A 369 -0.57 8.53 -24.01
C ASN A 369 -1.63 9.59 -23.66
N THR A 370 -2.91 9.25 -23.78
CA THR A 370 -4.00 10.23 -23.65
C THR A 370 -4.87 9.94 -22.44
N TRP A 371 -5.10 10.97 -21.63
CA TRP A 371 -6.10 11.01 -20.57
C TRP A 371 -7.46 11.40 -21.11
N THR A 372 -8.49 10.68 -20.68
CA THR A 372 -9.90 11.01 -20.95
C THR A 372 -10.68 10.96 -19.64
N GLU A 373 -11.37 12.04 -19.30
CA GLU A 373 -12.26 12.08 -18.14
C GLU A 373 -13.57 11.34 -18.45
N LEU A 374 -14.03 10.53 -17.50
CA LEU A 374 -15.29 9.81 -17.58
C LEU A 374 -16.22 10.27 -16.45
N VAL A 375 -17.49 10.42 -16.77
CA VAL A 375 -18.52 10.79 -15.79
C VAL A 375 -19.53 9.65 -15.70
N HIS A 376 -19.63 9.02 -14.53
CA HIS A 376 -20.60 7.95 -14.30
C HIS A 376 -21.32 8.14 -12.97
N PRO A 377 -22.68 8.13 -12.91
CA PRO A 377 -23.43 8.39 -11.69
C PRO A 377 -23.09 7.45 -10.53
N GLN A 378 -22.79 6.18 -10.81
CA GLN A 378 -22.43 5.18 -9.80
C GLN A 378 -21.04 5.42 -9.17
N LEU A 379 -20.19 6.24 -9.80
CA LEU A 379 -18.86 6.61 -9.31
C LEU A 379 -18.83 8.00 -8.68
N SER A 380 -19.97 8.57 -8.34
CA SER A 380 -20.11 9.95 -7.83
C SER A 380 -19.75 10.11 -6.35
N VAL A 381 -19.53 9.01 -5.60
CA VAL A 381 -19.19 9.07 -4.16
C VAL A 381 -17.70 9.33 -4.00
N PRO A 382 -17.30 10.46 -3.35
CA PRO A 382 -15.89 10.73 -3.07
C PRO A 382 -15.30 9.66 -2.15
N ARG A 383 -14.17 9.07 -2.56
CA ARG A 383 -13.48 8.06 -1.76
C ARG A 383 -11.97 7.98 -2.01
N ALA A 384 -11.22 7.72 -0.95
CA ALA A 384 -9.80 7.41 -0.98
C ALA A 384 -9.52 6.10 -0.25
N GLY A 385 -8.43 5.42 -0.58
CA GLY A 385 -8.06 4.15 0.05
C GLY A 385 -9.05 3.00 -0.20
N HIS A 386 -9.88 3.13 -1.23
CA HIS A 386 -10.77 2.08 -1.72
C HIS A 386 -10.00 1.09 -2.61
N SER A 387 -10.59 -0.06 -2.83
CA SER A 387 -10.11 -1.03 -3.81
C SER A 387 -10.95 -0.94 -5.08
N ILE A 388 -10.28 -1.05 -6.23
CA ILE A 388 -10.91 -1.13 -7.55
C ILE A 388 -10.32 -2.32 -8.31
N ILE A 389 -11.18 -3.17 -8.87
CA ILE A 389 -10.78 -4.35 -9.63
C ILE A 389 -11.69 -4.53 -10.84
N THR A 390 -11.23 -5.29 -11.82
CA THR A 390 -12.07 -5.79 -12.91
C THR A 390 -12.23 -7.30 -12.80
N MET A 391 -13.44 -7.77 -13.04
CA MET A 391 -13.80 -9.19 -13.01
C MET A 391 -14.49 -9.55 -14.32
N ALA A 392 -14.43 -10.81 -14.75
CA ALA A 392 -15.25 -11.29 -15.86
C ALA A 392 -16.71 -11.28 -15.46
N LEU A 393 -17.60 -10.87 -16.38
CA LEU A 393 -19.04 -10.98 -16.15
C LEU A 393 -19.42 -12.46 -16.19
N ALA A 394 -20.10 -12.96 -15.15
CA ALA A 394 -20.68 -14.29 -15.18
C ALA A 394 -21.71 -14.36 -16.30
N ASN A 395 -21.49 -15.21 -17.29
CA ASN A 395 -22.36 -15.34 -18.45
C ASN A 395 -23.75 -15.81 -18.04
N GLN A 396 -24.72 -14.89 -17.97
CA GLN A 396 -26.09 -15.23 -18.08
C GLN A 396 -26.39 -15.55 -19.58
N ASN A 397 -26.31 -16.84 -19.95
CA ASN A 397 -26.87 -17.39 -21.19
C ASN A 397 -26.44 -16.75 -22.53
N LEU A 398 -25.17 -16.47 -22.74
CA LEU A 398 -24.66 -16.34 -24.10
C LEU A 398 -24.33 -17.74 -24.63
N SER A 399 -25.26 -18.34 -25.37
CA SER A 399 -24.96 -19.49 -26.22
C SER A 399 -23.99 -19.04 -27.31
N PHE A 400 -22.72 -19.22 -27.09
CA PHE A 400 -21.71 -19.00 -28.12
C PHE A 400 -21.96 -20.06 -29.23
N LYS A 401 -22.33 -19.59 -30.41
CA LYS A 401 -22.10 -20.36 -31.61
C LYS A 401 -20.60 -20.40 -31.83
N ASP A 402 -20.08 -21.61 -31.77
CA ASP A 402 -18.67 -21.93 -32.03
C ASP A 402 -18.37 -21.62 -33.52
N ASP A 403 -17.95 -20.40 -33.81
CA ASP A 403 -17.53 -19.97 -35.14
C ASP A 403 -16.01 -20.14 -35.32
N GLY A 404 -15.43 -21.19 -34.75
CA GLY A 404 -14.13 -21.76 -35.15
C GLY A 404 -12.92 -20.80 -35.33
N ASN A 405 -12.94 -19.59 -34.76
CA ASN A 405 -11.84 -18.63 -34.89
C ASN A 405 -11.16 -18.39 -33.53
N GLU A 406 -10.20 -19.24 -33.22
CA GLU A 406 -9.30 -19.15 -32.07
C GLU A 406 -8.41 -17.91 -32.18
N ARG A 407 -8.85 -16.75 -31.78
CA ARG A 407 -8.03 -15.60 -31.37
C ARG A 407 -8.91 -14.40 -30.99
N ASN A 408 -9.63 -14.48 -29.86
CA ASN A 408 -10.18 -13.26 -29.25
C ASN A 408 -10.53 -13.50 -27.78
N SER A 409 -9.52 -13.64 -26.93
CA SER A 409 -9.71 -13.70 -25.47
C SER A 409 -10.19 -12.37 -24.87
N ASP A 410 -10.27 -11.32 -25.70
CA ASP A 410 -10.58 -9.95 -25.31
C ASP A 410 -12.08 -9.61 -25.31
N ARG A 411 -12.96 -10.59 -25.62
CA ARG A 411 -14.42 -10.35 -25.74
C ARG A 411 -15.24 -10.75 -24.53
N THR A 412 -14.64 -11.22 -23.45
CA THR A 412 -15.41 -11.45 -22.22
C THR A 412 -15.79 -10.10 -21.62
N PRO A 413 -17.11 -9.80 -21.48
CA PRO A 413 -17.52 -8.56 -20.85
C PRO A 413 -16.96 -8.52 -19.42
N LYS A 414 -16.32 -7.39 -19.07
CA LYS A 414 -15.74 -7.16 -17.77
C LYS A 414 -16.63 -6.25 -16.94
N THR A 415 -16.69 -6.52 -15.65
CA THR A 415 -17.33 -5.67 -14.64
C THR A 415 -16.27 -4.97 -13.82
N LEU A 416 -16.39 -3.66 -13.66
CA LEU A 416 -15.61 -2.86 -12.72
C LEU A 416 -16.28 -2.94 -11.34
N LEU A 417 -15.51 -3.23 -10.32
CA LEU A 417 -15.94 -3.31 -8.94
C LEU A 417 -15.16 -2.31 -8.10
N VAL A 418 -15.87 -1.50 -7.31
CA VAL A 418 -15.29 -0.53 -6.37
C VAL A 418 -15.80 -0.86 -4.97
N PHE A 419 -14.89 -1.10 -4.03
CA PHE A 419 -15.23 -1.46 -2.66
C PHE A 419 -14.53 -0.58 -1.62
N GLY A 420 -15.28 -0.13 -0.64
CA GLY A 420 -14.73 0.49 0.58
C GLY A 420 -14.15 1.88 0.35
N GLY A 421 -13.09 2.19 1.11
CA GLY A 421 -12.50 3.53 1.18
C GLY A 421 -13.19 4.43 2.19
N GLY A 422 -12.85 5.71 2.16
CA GLY A 422 -13.48 6.72 3.02
C GLY A 422 -13.41 8.13 2.42
N ASP A 423 -14.16 9.04 3.03
CA ASP A 423 -14.23 10.45 2.64
C ASP A 423 -13.13 11.32 3.26
N ASN A 424 -12.29 10.74 4.14
CA ASN A 424 -11.32 11.43 4.99
C ASN A 424 -11.91 12.39 6.02
N GLU A 425 -13.24 12.36 6.22
CA GLU A 425 -13.96 13.12 7.24
C GLU A 425 -14.49 12.23 8.37
N GLY A 426 -14.25 10.93 8.27
CA GLY A 426 -14.61 9.94 9.27
C GLY A 426 -15.60 8.89 8.80
N THR A 427 -16.08 8.95 7.55
CA THR A 427 -16.91 7.93 6.94
C THR A 427 -16.05 6.85 6.31
N PHE A 428 -16.37 5.58 6.60
CA PHE A 428 -15.75 4.41 6.01
C PHE A 428 -16.84 3.61 5.30
N TYR A 429 -16.62 3.36 4.02
CA TYR A 429 -17.59 2.71 3.17
C TYR A 429 -17.51 1.20 3.23
N SER A 430 -18.66 0.53 3.10
CA SER A 430 -18.80 -0.93 3.01
C SER A 430 -19.57 -1.37 1.78
N ASP A 431 -19.94 -0.42 0.93
CA ASP A 431 -20.65 -0.66 -0.31
C ASP A 431 -19.73 -1.27 -1.37
N LEU A 432 -20.33 -2.09 -2.22
CA LEU A 432 -19.74 -2.63 -3.43
C LEU A 432 -20.47 -2.01 -4.63
N THR A 433 -19.82 -1.10 -5.31
CA THR A 433 -20.33 -0.52 -6.55
C THR A 433 -19.88 -1.37 -7.73
N THR A 434 -20.81 -1.67 -8.63
CA THR A 434 -20.57 -2.52 -9.81
C THR A 434 -21.09 -1.83 -11.07
N LEU A 435 -20.28 -1.82 -12.12
CA LEU A 435 -20.70 -1.36 -13.44
C LEU A 435 -19.93 -2.13 -14.52
N THR A 436 -20.54 -2.32 -15.68
CA THR A 436 -19.83 -2.95 -16.79
C THR A 436 -18.79 -2.00 -17.37
N VAL A 437 -17.68 -2.54 -17.84
CA VAL A 437 -16.66 -1.73 -18.50
C VAL A 437 -17.20 -1.08 -19.77
N ALA A 438 -18.15 -1.74 -20.46
CA ALA A 438 -18.84 -1.17 -21.61
C ALA A 438 -19.65 0.07 -21.23
N GLU A 439 -20.47 0.02 -20.17
CA GLU A 439 -21.22 1.17 -19.66
C GLU A 439 -20.31 2.34 -19.29
N LEU A 440 -19.10 2.06 -18.77
CA LEU A 440 -18.14 3.08 -18.43
C LEU A 440 -17.54 3.76 -19.68
N LEU A 441 -17.30 3.00 -20.75
CA LEU A 441 -16.66 3.50 -21.97
C LEU A 441 -17.65 4.08 -22.99
N ASP A 442 -18.93 3.66 -22.97
CA ASP A 442 -19.97 4.11 -23.93
C ASP A 442 -20.50 5.54 -23.64
N GLN A 443 -20.04 6.19 -22.59
CA GLN A 443 -20.46 7.56 -22.21
C GLN A 443 -19.63 8.68 -22.88
N ASN A 444 -18.79 8.36 -23.87
CA ASN A 444 -17.96 9.32 -24.62
C ASN A 444 -18.57 9.66 -25.99
#